data_405ff71c242916e679da540890ad94c3
#
_entry.id   405ff71c242916e679da540890ad94c3
#
_cell.length_a   1.000
_cell.length_b   1.000
_cell.length_c   1.000
_cell.angle_alpha   90.00
_cell.angle_beta   90.00
_cell.angle_gamma   90.00
#
_symmetry.space_group_name_H-M   'P 1'
#
loop_
_entity.id
_entity.type
_entity.pdbx_description
1 polymer ?
#
loop_
_entity_poly.entity_id
_entity_poly.type
_entity_poly.pdbx_seq_one_letter_code
_entity_poly.pdbx_strand_id
1 'polypeptide(L)'
;MKLNYKRTVLVGFAFFLICAFWQAYDTIIPKILTDKFGMTQTLSGIIMALDNILALFLLPFFGGLSDKCTHKMGRRTPYILVGTIIAVVAFFALAAVDYAQLDKNIRKVTEINTMSLEEVYDTVGDQILETESGETYTIKEKYTKEQFLKIPAKVVETDKDGKVKHYANGERIYLDSEEYLTYVVPARQAANPKAVQAYKEVYAHQGEAGSESWFARNILRGGRDPQTPDGESFKLSEKYPEESRFLAEFAQINIEDEFGNIKFKTNPDYTDYVVPARQAYVWNITIANPLVLILFIAVLLVVLIGMAVFRSPAVALMPDVTIKPLRSKANAIINLMGSAGGVCALVLGMGFLFNTSAISNTFMSYFGFFGAIIAVMLIALLIFMLTVKEPKWAAEMQQKSIELGIEEVDENDQLSGTKHLSKGEKLSLLLILASVVLWYMGYNAVTSKYSVYAGRVLDKDYNLTLIIAQAAAIISYLPIGMLSSKIGRRKAILIGVVILAATFLAAGFMRADSPVMLMNLLFALAGIGWATINVNSFPMVVELSKGSEVGRYTGYYYAASMAAQAVTPFLSGLFMDSLGFTSLFPYATVCVALAFITMFFVRHGDAKPIAKKGLEALDIDD
;
A
#
# COMPACT_ATOMS: atom_id res chain seq x y z
N MET A 1 26.79 -19.67 -23.60
CA MET A 1 26.93 -18.27 -23.08
C MET A 1 26.66 -18.23 -21.59
N LYS A 2 27.42 -17.44 -20.80
CA LYS A 2 27.17 -17.31 -19.36
C LYS A 2 26.85 -15.84 -19.02
N LEU A 3 25.79 -15.61 -18.26
CA LEU A 3 25.44 -14.29 -17.75
C LEU A 3 26.47 -13.82 -16.70
N ASN A 4 26.84 -12.55 -16.75
CA ASN A 4 27.67 -11.96 -15.71
C ASN A 4 26.78 -11.52 -14.53
N TYR A 5 26.49 -12.45 -13.61
CA TYR A 5 25.61 -12.23 -12.45
C TYR A 5 26.00 -10.99 -11.64
N LYS A 6 27.31 -10.77 -11.41
CA LYS A 6 27.80 -9.61 -10.65
C LYS A 6 27.38 -8.29 -11.31
N ARG A 7 27.58 -8.15 -12.63
CA ARG A 7 27.15 -6.94 -13.36
C ARG A 7 25.64 -6.76 -13.32
N THR A 8 24.89 -7.83 -13.51
CA THR A 8 23.41 -7.79 -13.48
C THR A 8 22.88 -7.36 -12.13
N VAL A 9 23.45 -7.87 -11.01
CA VAL A 9 23.09 -7.42 -9.65
C VAL A 9 23.42 -5.94 -9.46
N LEU A 10 24.56 -5.45 -9.95
CA LEU A 10 24.93 -4.03 -9.84
C LEU A 10 23.96 -3.12 -10.64
N VAL A 11 23.54 -3.52 -11.83
CA VAL A 11 22.46 -2.83 -12.57
C VAL A 11 21.14 -2.90 -11.81
N GLY A 12 20.89 -4.00 -11.11
CA GLY A 12 19.72 -4.21 -10.27
C GLY A 12 19.53 -3.18 -9.14
N PHE A 13 20.59 -2.46 -8.72
CA PHE A 13 20.45 -1.38 -7.74
C PHE A 13 19.55 -0.23 -8.24
N ALA A 14 19.47 0.01 -9.55
CA ALA A 14 18.51 0.96 -10.11
C ALA A 14 17.05 0.48 -9.88
N PHE A 15 16.78 -0.83 -9.97
CA PHE A 15 15.46 -1.41 -9.65
C PHE A 15 15.19 -1.45 -8.16
N PHE A 16 16.20 -1.70 -7.35
CA PHE A 16 16.10 -1.58 -5.90
C PHE A 16 15.63 -0.19 -5.48
N LEU A 17 16.21 0.88 -6.04
CA LEU A 17 15.80 2.26 -5.82
C LEU A 17 14.32 2.50 -6.18
N ILE A 18 13.91 2.04 -7.38
CA ILE A 18 12.53 2.19 -7.85
C ILE A 18 11.56 1.56 -6.86
N CYS A 19 11.79 0.29 -6.51
CA CYS A 19 10.82 -0.46 -5.70
C CYS A 19 10.83 -0.04 -4.23
N ALA A 20 11.98 0.37 -3.67
CA ALA A 20 12.03 0.92 -2.32
C ALA A 20 11.20 2.20 -2.21
N PHE A 21 11.30 3.09 -3.19
CA PHE A 21 10.48 4.30 -3.25
C PHE A 21 8.98 3.98 -3.39
N TRP A 22 8.61 3.16 -4.39
CA TRP A 22 7.19 2.87 -4.65
C TRP A 22 6.53 2.17 -3.48
N GLN A 23 7.23 1.26 -2.80
CA GLN A 23 6.68 0.60 -1.62
C GLN A 23 6.41 1.60 -0.48
N ALA A 24 7.33 2.53 -0.23
CA ALA A 24 7.12 3.59 0.76
C ALA A 24 5.97 4.54 0.34
N TYR A 25 5.91 4.91 -0.94
CA TYR A 25 4.84 5.72 -1.52
C TYR A 25 3.47 5.07 -1.31
N ASP A 26 3.30 3.83 -1.75
CA ASP A 26 2.03 3.11 -1.71
C ASP A 26 1.53 2.86 -0.28
N THR A 27 2.44 2.71 0.68
CA THR A 27 2.06 2.43 2.07
C THR A 27 1.82 3.68 2.91
N ILE A 28 2.54 4.77 2.68
CA ILE A 28 2.52 5.94 3.57
C ILE A 28 1.71 7.11 3.00
N ILE A 29 1.78 7.39 1.68
CA ILE A 29 1.06 8.54 1.11
C ILE A 29 -0.46 8.44 1.32
N PRO A 30 -1.14 7.29 1.09
CA PRO A 30 -2.56 7.17 1.40
C PRO A 30 -2.88 7.48 2.86
N LYS A 31 -2.03 7.03 3.80
CA LYS A 31 -2.20 7.32 5.24
C LYS A 31 -2.04 8.80 5.55
N ILE A 32 -1.05 9.48 4.99
CA ILE A 32 -0.89 10.93 5.16
C ILE A 32 -2.13 11.67 4.65
N LEU A 33 -2.61 11.33 3.45
CA LEU A 33 -3.76 11.98 2.84
C LEU A 33 -5.05 11.77 3.67
N THR A 34 -5.28 10.56 4.17
CA THR A 34 -6.49 10.24 4.93
C THR A 34 -6.41 10.64 6.40
N ASP A 35 -5.28 10.39 7.05
CA ASP A 35 -5.16 10.60 8.49
C ASP A 35 -4.76 12.03 8.85
N LYS A 36 -3.78 12.63 8.14
CA LYS A 36 -3.25 13.95 8.47
C LYS A 36 -3.89 15.11 7.71
N PHE A 37 -4.47 14.85 6.56
CA PHE A 37 -5.27 15.83 5.83
C PHE A 37 -6.79 15.56 5.93
N GLY A 38 -7.20 14.43 6.49
CA GLY A 38 -8.60 14.08 6.69
C GLY A 38 -9.36 13.75 5.40
N MET A 39 -8.65 13.44 4.32
CA MET A 39 -9.28 13.15 3.03
C MET A 39 -10.10 11.86 3.05
N THR A 40 -11.14 11.83 2.23
CA THR A 40 -11.86 10.59 1.93
C THR A 40 -10.99 9.62 1.14
N GLN A 41 -11.36 8.35 1.14
CA GLN A 41 -10.67 7.34 0.33
C GLN A 41 -10.77 7.64 -1.17
N THR A 42 -11.88 8.24 -1.62
CA THR A 42 -12.09 8.70 -2.99
C THR A 42 -11.09 9.79 -3.38
N LEU A 43 -10.98 10.85 -2.58
CA LEU A 43 -10.06 11.98 -2.87
C LEU A 43 -8.59 11.53 -2.79
N SER A 44 -8.25 10.74 -1.78
CA SER A 44 -6.92 10.10 -1.68
C SER A 44 -6.62 9.25 -2.93
N GLY A 45 -7.62 8.49 -3.42
CA GLY A 45 -7.49 7.68 -4.63
C GLY A 45 -7.23 8.51 -5.89
N ILE A 46 -7.84 9.68 -6.03
CA ILE A 46 -7.58 10.61 -7.15
C ILE A 46 -6.12 11.07 -7.13
N ILE A 47 -5.60 11.45 -5.95
CA ILE A 47 -4.20 11.88 -5.83
C ILE A 47 -3.25 10.72 -6.11
N MET A 48 -3.55 9.52 -5.60
CA MET A 48 -2.76 8.33 -5.86
C MET A 48 -2.75 7.91 -7.33
N ALA A 49 -3.81 8.22 -8.10
CA ALA A 49 -3.86 7.93 -9.53
C ALA A 49 -2.92 8.82 -10.37
N LEU A 50 -2.47 9.96 -9.83
CA LEU A 50 -1.60 10.90 -10.55
C LEU A 50 -0.29 10.27 -11.00
N ASP A 51 0.26 9.31 -10.24
CA ASP A 51 1.49 8.60 -10.60
C ASP A 51 1.32 7.86 -11.94
N ASN A 52 0.24 7.10 -12.09
CA ASN A 52 -0.05 6.32 -13.29
C ASN A 52 -0.43 7.22 -14.48
N ILE A 53 -1.18 8.31 -14.22
CA ILE A 53 -1.52 9.29 -15.24
C ILE A 53 -0.26 9.98 -15.77
N LEU A 54 0.62 10.45 -14.89
CA LEU A 54 1.88 11.06 -15.27
C LEU A 54 2.82 10.06 -15.97
N ALA A 55 2.89 8.83 -15.47
CA ALA A 55 3.72 7.78 -16.06
C ALA A 55 3.35 7.51 -17.52
N LEU A 56 2.07 7.54 -17.87
CA LEU A 56 1.59 7.31 -19.24
C LEU A 56 2.24 8.26 -20.26
N PHE A 57 2.46 9.50 -19.86
CA PHE A 57 3.06 10.53 -20.75
C PHE A 57 4.56 10.68 -20.54
N LEU A 58 5.03 10.68 -19.28
CA LEU A 58 6.40 11.02 -18.95
C LEU A 58 7.37 9.86 -19.18
N LEU A 59 6.96 8.59 -19.02
CA LEU A 59 7.87 7.47 -19.23
C LEU A 59 8.32 7.34 -20.69
N PRO A 60 7.44 7.41 -21.72
CA PRO A 60 7.88 7.43 -23.11
C PRO A 60 8.71 8.68 -23.46
N PHE A 61 8.34 9.84 -22.91
CA PHE A 61 9.05 11.09 -23.12
C PHE A 61 10.51 11.02 -22.63
N PHE A 62 10.73 10.66 -21.35
CA PHE A 62 12.08 10.56 -20.79
C PHE A 62 12.84 9.34 -21.32
N GLY A 63 12.15 8.26 -21.67
CA GLY A 63 12.74 7.14 -22.40
C GLY A 63 13.37 7.60 -23.71
N GLY A 64 12.58 8.28 -24.55
CA GLY A 64 13.04 8.81 -25.85
C GLY A 64 14.12 9.89 -25.73
N LEU A 65 14.07 10.74 -24.70
CA LEU A 65 15.14 11.69 -24.42
C LEU A 65 16.44 10.99 -24.06
N SER A 66 16.38 9.95 -23.22
CA SER A 66 17.56 9.20 -22.81
C SER A 66 18.18 8.40 -23.95
N ASP A 67 17.37 7.93 -24.93
CA ASP A 67 17.89 7.24 -26.14
C ASP A 67 18.80 8.14 -26.99
N LYS A 68 18.51 9.43 -27.04
CA LYS A 68 19.28 10.44 -27.79
C LYS A 68 20.47 11.03 -27.00
N CYS A 69 20.65 10.63 -25.76
CA CYS A 69 21.71 11.18 -24.92
C CYS A 69 23.08 10.63 -25.28
N THR A 70 24.06 11.52 -25.45
CA THR A 70 25.47 11.19 -25.80
C THR A 70 26.45 11.54 -24.68
N HIS A 71 25.98 11.56 -23.42
CA HIS A 71 26.80 11.96 -22.29
C HIS A 71 27.92 10.95 -21.98
N LYS A 72 29.05 11.44 -21.46
CA LYS A 72 30.25 10.62 -21.13
C LYS A 72 29.98 9.49 -20.11
N MET A 73 28.96 9.65 -19.26
CA MET A 73 28.55 8.65 -18.26
C MET A 73 27.65 7.55 -18.86
N GLY A 74 27.27 7.64 -20.12
CA GLY A 74 26.33 6.76 -20.79
C GLY A 74 25.00 7.46 -21.12
N ARG A 75 24.09 6.75 -21.79
CA ARG A 75 22.79 7.26 -22.21
C ARG A 75 21.80 7.37 -21.04
N ARG A 76 21.84 6.38 -20.13
CA ARG A 76 20.85 6.19 -19.06
C ARG A 76 21.31 6.76 -17.72
N THR A 77 22.59 6.58 -17.38
CA THR A 77 23.15 6.96 -16.08
C THR A 77 22.89 8.42 -15.68
N PRO A 78 23.01 9.44 -16.57
CA PRO A 78 22.72 10.83 -16.20
C PRO A 78 21.26 11.04 -15.75
N TYR A 79 20.30 10.39 -16.42
CA TYR A 79 18.88 10.48 -16.06
C TYR A 79 18.59 9.78 -14.75
N ILE A 80 19.21 8.61 -14.50
CA ILE A 80 19.11 7.89 -13.22
C ILE A 80 19.64 8.78 -12.09
N LEU A 81 20.79 9.41 -12.27
CA LEU A 81 21.37 10.30 -11.26
C LEU A 81 20.48 11.52 -10.99
N VAL A 82 20.16 12.28 -12.03
CA VAL A 82 19.37 13.53 -11.91
C VAL A 82 17.98 13.26 -11.38
N GLY A 83 17.27 12.27 -11.93
CA GLY A 83 15.92 11.91 -11.51
C GLY A 83 15.89 11.43 -10.06
N THR A 84 16.86 10.62 -9.62
CA THR A 84 16.94 10.19 -8.21
C THR A 84 17.23 11.36 -7.28
N ILE A 85 18.12 12.29 -7.64
CA ILE A 85 18.40 13.47 -6.81
C ILE A 85 17.15 14.35 -6.69
N ILE A 86 16.45 14.63 -7.80
CA ILE A 86 15.19 15.39 -7.77
C ILE A 86 14.17 14.70 -6.86
N ALA A 87 13.99 13.38 -7.02
CA ALA A 87 13.05 12.61 -6.21
C ALA A 87 13.41 12.65 -4.72
N VAL A 88 14.68 12.48 -4.36
CA VAL A 88 15.16 12.49 -2.97
C VAL A 88 14.96 13.87 -2.33
N VAL A 89 15.35 14.95 -3.02
CA VAL A 89 15.19 16.32 -2.50
C VAL A 89 13.70 16.65 -2.32
N ALA A 90 12.88 16.30 -3.30
CA ALA A 90 11.43 16.53 -3.21
C ALA A 90 10.78 15.63 -2.16
N PHE A 91 11.25 14.40 -1.95
CA PHE A 91 10.74 13.50 -0.91
C PHE A 91 11.10 14.01 0.50
N PHE A 92 12.28 14.61 0.66
CA PHE A 92 12.63 15.31 1.90
C PHE A 92 11.73 16.54 2.12
N ALA A 93 11.47 17.34 1.08
CA ALA A 93 10.55 18.46 1.15
C ALA A 93 9.12 17.99 1.50
N LEU A 94 8.68 16.85 0.98
CA LEU A 94 7.39 16.24 1.30
C LEU A 94 7.29 15.89 2.79
N ALA A 95 8.37 15.31 3.36
CA ALA A 95 8.46 15.03 4.79
C ALA A 95 8.38 16.31 5.64
N ALA A 96 8.99 17.40 5.17
CA ALA A 96 8.92 18.70 5.85
C ALA A 96 7.50 19.30 5.79
N VAL A 97 6.78 19.14 4.67
CA VAL A 97 5.39 19.59 4.54
C VAL A 97 4.46 18.73 5.42
N ASP A 98 4.66 17.41 5.47
CA ASP A 98 3.97 16.52 6.40
C ASP A 98 4.16 16.95 7.86
N TYR A 99 5.39 17.26 8.25
CA TYR A 99 5.70 17.76 9.58
C TYR A 99 5.04 19.14 9.84
N ALA A 100 5.01 20.01 8.84
CA ALA A 100 4.36 21.32 8.97
C ALA A 100 2.83 21.19 9.15
N GLN A 101 2.18 20.23 8.49
CA GLN A 101 0.78 19.91 8.70
C GLN A 101 0.56 19.48 10.15
N LEU A 102 1.40 18.57 10.64
CA LEU A 102 1.33 18.04 11.99
C LEU A 102 1.50 19.14 13.04
N ASP A 103 2.55 19.95 12.93
CA ASP A 103 2.93 20.94 13.93
C ASP A 103 2.02 22.17 13.93
N LYS A 104 1.65 22.70 12.75
CA LYS A 104 0.92 23.97 12.64
C LYS A 104 -0.59 23.80 12.66
N ASN A 105 -1.12 22.78 11.97
CA ASN A 105 -2.56 22.67 11.71
C ASN A 105 -3.27 21.71 12.66
N ILE A 106 -2.68 20.54 12.94
CA ILE A 106 -3.37 19.48 13.67
C ILE A 106 -2.73 19.15 15.02
N ARG A 107 -1.79 19.97 15.50
CA ARG A 107 -1.10 19.73 16.78
C ARG A 107 -2.04 19.53 17.96
N LYS A 108 -3.14 20.29 18.00
CA LYS A 108 -4.14 20.18 19.08
C LYS A 108 -4.72 18.77 19.24
N VAL A 109 -4.87 18.02 18.14
CA VAL A 109 -5.45 16.67 18.16
C VAL A 109 -4.42 15.54 18.11
N THR A 110 -3.12 15.88 18.04
CA THR A 110 -2.04 14.88 18.05
C THR A 110 -1.75 14.34 19.45
N GLU A 111 -2.10 15.10 20.48
CA GLU A 111 -1.88 14.76 21.87
C GLU A 111 -2.86 13.70 22.42
N ILE A 112 -3.88 13.31 21.63
CA ILE A 112 -4.82 12.26 22.03
C ILE A 112 -4.06 10.94 22.21
N ASN A 113 -4.14 10.33 23.39
CA ASN A 113 -3.61 9.00 23.72
C ASN A 113 -2.09 8.82 23.76
N THR A 114 -1.36 9.74 24.28
CA THR A 114 0.11 9.68 24.31
C THR A 114 0.71 9.00 25.55
N MET A 115 -0.08 8.66 26.59
CA MET A 115 0.43 8.06 27.82
C MET A 115 -0.03 6.60 28.03
N SER A 116 0.91 5.72 28.39
CA SER A 116 0.62 4.36 28.84
C SER A 116 0.05 4.36 30.27
N LEU A 117 -0.60 3.26 30.69
CA LEU A 117 -1.07 3.10 32.08
C LEU A 117 0.08 3.14 33.08
N GLU A 118 1.26 2.67 32.71
CA GLU A 118 2.46 2.71 33.54
C GLU A 118 2.91 4.15 33.79
N GLU A 119 3.01 4.97 32.75
CA GLU A 119 3.31 6.39 32.87
C GLU A 119 2.26 7.14 33.68
N VAL A 120 0.98 6.81 33.55
CA VAL A 120 -0.09 7.36 34.37
C VAL A 120 0.11 7.04 35.85
N TYR A 121 0.35 5.77 36.19
CA TYR A 121 0.60 5.33 37.56
C TYR A 121 1.81 6.04 38.18
N ASP A 122 2.88 6.20 37.42
CA ASP A 122 4.12 6.84 37.90
C ASP A 122 3.97 8.37 38.02
N THR A 123 3.13 9.01 37.18
CA THR A 123 2.96 10.47 37.14
C THR A 123 1.96 10.97 38.19
N VAL A 124 0.82 10.32 38.35
CA VAL A 124 -0.27 10.81 39.21
C VAL A 124 -0.63 9.86 40.34
N GLY A 125 0.14 8.79 40.55
CA GLY A 125 -0.16 7.76 41.54
C GLY A 125 -0.30 8.24 42.98
N ASP A 126 0.43 9.31 43.35
CA ASP A 126 0.39 9.95 44.68
C ASP A 126 -0.52 11.19 44.74
N GLN A 127 -1.17 11.58 43.63
CA GLN A 127 -2.08 12.72 43.60
C GLN A 127 -3.45 12.32 44.12
N ILE A 128 -4.08 13.25 44.84
CA ILE A 128 -5.49 13.10 45.23
C ILE A 128 -6.34 13.37 44.00
N LEU A 129 -7.06 12.34 43.57
CA LEU A 129 -8.00 12.39 42.46
C LEU A 129 -9.43 12.30 43.00
N GLU A 130 -10.40 12.73 42.20
CA GLU A 130 -11.80 12.71 42.55
C GLU A 130 -12.57 11.90 41.51
N THR A 131 -13.47 11.03 41.96
CA THR A 131 -14.39 10.28 41.11
C THR A 131 -15.56 11.18 40.68
N GLU A 132 -16.31 10.77 39.66
CA GLU A 132 -17.53 11.49 39.25
C GLU A 132 -18.56 11.62 40.40
N SER A 133 -18.53 10.70 41.37
CA SER A 133 -19.40 10.75 42.58
C SER A 133 -18.89 11.67 43.68
N GLY A 134 -17.72 12.30 43.54
CA GLY A 134 -17.10 13.18 44.53
C GLY A 134 -16.27 12.45 45.60
N GLU A 135 -16.00 11.13 45.45
CA GLU A 135 -15.09 10.39 46.32
C GLU A 135 -13.64 10.72 45.95
N THR A 136 -12.83 11.05 46.95
CA THR A 136 -11.39 11.30 46.74
C THR A 136 -10.56 10.05 46.98
N TYR A 137 -9.57 9.79 46.14
CA TYR A 137 -8.69 8.64 46.23
C TYR A 137 -7.28 8.97 45.73
N THR A 138 -6.30 8.12 46.09
CA THR A 138 -5.00 8.07 45.44
C THR A 138 -4.82 6.69 44.80
N ILE A 139 -4.17 6.62 43.64
CA ILE A 139 -4.03 5.36 42.91
C ILE A 139 -3.17 4.38 43.72
N LYS A 140 -2.03 4.85 44.29
CA LYS A 140 -1.08 4.01 45.01
C LYS A 140 -1.60 3.48 46.36
N GLU A 141 -2.56 4.14 46.99
CA GLU A 141 -3.22 3.64 48.17
C GLU A 141 -4.26 2.57 47.84
N LYS A 142 -4.92 2.73 46.70
CA LYS A 142 -6.00 1.82 46.29
C LYS A 142 -5.50 0.60 45.54
N TYR A 143 -4.44 0.73 44.72
CA TYR A 143 -3.92 -0.30 43.83
C TYR A 143 -2.40 -0.42 43.89
N THR A 144 -1.90 -1.64 43.90
CA THR A 144 -0.51 -1.87 43.51
C THR A 144 -0.32 -1.59 42.02
N LYS A 145 0.90 -1.29 41.57
CA LYS A 145 1.20 -1.06 40.16
C LYS A 145 0.71 -2.21 39.26
N GLU A 146 0.93 -3.46 39.69
CA GLU A 146 0.50 -4.61 38.92
C GLU A 146 -1.03 -4.73 38.82
N GLN A 147 -1.77 -4.41 39.88
CA GLN A 147 -3.23 -4.38 39.85
C GLN A 147 -3.75 -3.29 38.94
N PHE A 148 -3.21 -2.06 39.06
CA PHE A 148 -3.63 -0.92 38.23
C PHE A 148 -3.40 -1.18 36.72
N LEU A 149 -2.27 -1.77 36.35
CA LEU A 149 -1.94 -2.10 34.98
C LEU A 149 -2.82 -3.21 34.38
N LYS A 150 -3.57 -3.96 35.22
CA LYS A 150 -4.47 -5.03 34.79
C LYS A 150 -5.95 -4.66 34.83
N ILE A 151 -6.33 -3.45 35.28
CA ILE A 151 -7.73 -3.05 35.31
C ILE A 151 -8.27 -3.08 33.87
N PRO A 152 -9.31 -3.86 33.56
CA PRO A 152 -9.90 -3.88 32.23
C PRO A 152 -10.71 -2.61 31.98
N ALA A 153 -10.58 -2.03 30.80
CA ALA A 153 -11.45 -0.95 30.37
C ALA A 153 -12.78 -1.47 29.82
N LYS A 154 -12.73 -2.63 29.18
CA LYS A 154 -13.90 -3.29 28.61
C LYS A 154 -13.92 -4.78 28.95
N VAL A 155 -15.15 -5.29 29.12
CA VAL A 155 -15.44 -6.70 29.41
C VAL A 155 -16.34 -7.24 28.31
N VAL A 156 -16.09 -8.45 27.83
CA VAL A 156 -16.93 -9.09 26.81
C VAL A 156 -18.33 -9.33 27.35
N GLU A 157 -19.35 -8.88 26.64
CA GLU A 157 -20.74 -9.13 27.04
C GLU A 157 -21.11 -10.59 26.80
N THR A 158 -21.62 -11.24 27.84
CA THR A 158 -22.12 -12.62 27.77
C THR A 158 -23.63 -12.66 28.01
N ASP A 159 -24.32 -13.66 27.49
CA ASP A 159 -25.70 -13.94 27.80
C ASP A 159 -25.83 -14.68 29.17
N LYS A 160 -27.07 -15.01 29.56
CA LYS A 160 -27.36 -15.71 30.82
C LYS A 160 -26.72 -17.11 30.89
N ASP A 161 -26.33 -17.69 29.76
CA ASP A 161 -25.72 -19.01 29.63
C ASP A 161 -24.19 -18.91 29.49
N GLY A 162 -23.61 -17.71 29.64
CA GLY A 162 -22.16 -17.46 29.53
C GLY A 162 -21.63 -17.43 28.09
N LYS A 163 -22.52 -17.37 27.08
CA LYS A 163 -22.08 -17.24 25.68
C LYS A 163 -21.85 -15.80 25.31
N VAL A 164 -20.76 -15.55 24.57
CA VAL A 164 -20.41 -14.23 24.05
C VAL A 164 -21.49 -13.71 23.12
N LYS A 165 -21.94 -12.49 23.37
CA LYS A 165 -22.83 -11.78 22.46
C LYS A 165 -22.05 -11.15 21.31
N HIS A 166 -22.68 -11.14 20.14
CA HIS A 166 -22.11 -10.60 18.91
C HIS A 166 -23.09 -9.65 18.25
N TYR A 167 -22.55 -8.62 17.59
CA TYR A 167 -23.31 -7.80 16.63
C TYR A 167 -23.71 -8.64 15.40
N ALA A 168 -24.61 -8.11 14.58
CA ALA A 168 -25.04 -8.76 13.33
C ALA A 168 -23.88 -9.02 12.33
N ASN A 169 -22.82 -8.21 12.39
CA ASN A 169 -21.59 -8.36 11.59
C ASN A 169 -20.60 -9.42 12.14
N GLY A 170 -20.95 -10.07 13.26
CA GLY A 170 -20.12 -11.11 13.90
C GLY A 170 -19.06 -10.58 14.87
N GLU A 171 -19.01 -9.28 15.14
CA GLU A 171 -18.10 -8.70 16.14
C GLU A 171 -18.62 -8.90 17.56
N ARG A 172 -17.69 -9.02 18.52
CA ARG A 172 -18.03 -9.17 19.93
C ARG A 172 -18.57 -7.87 20.50
N ILE A 173 -19.59 -7.96 21.37
CA ILE A 173 -20.11 -6.82 22.12
C ILE A 173 -19.30 -6.67 23.40
N TYR A 174 -18.87 -5.45 23.71
CA TYR A 174 -18.13 -5.11 24.91
C TYR A 174 -18.90 -4.16 25.78
N LEU A 175 -18.84 -4.34 27.09
CA LEU A 175 -19.36 -3.44 28.11
C LEU A 175 -18.21 -2.66 28.75
N ASP A 176 -18.44 -1.40 29.08
CA ASP A 176 -17.47 -0.60 29.80
C ASP A 176 -17.34 -1.08 31.26
N SER A 177 -16.12 -1.13 31.77
CA SER A 177 -15.83 -1.47 33.15
C SER A 177 -16.08 -0.25 34.05
N GLU A 178 -16.95 -0.40 35.04
CA GLU A 178 -17.21 0.67 36.02
C GLU A 178 -15.95 1.05 36.80
N GLU A 179 -15.14 0.08 37.17
CA GLU A 179 -13.87 0.30 37.88
C GLU A 179 -12.91 1.15 37.08
N TYR A 180 -12.79 0.86 35.78
CA TYR A 180 -11.95 1.64 34.86
C TYR A 180 -12.47 3.06 34.71
N LEU A 181 -13.74 3.24 34.49
CA LEU A 181 -14.37 4.56 34.34
C LEU A 181 -14.21 5.40 35.61
N THR A 182 -14.39 4.77 36.78
CA THR A 182 -14.36 5.46 38.08
C THR A 182 -12.96 5.88 38.49
N TYR A 183 -11.93 5.03 38.27
CA TYR A 183 -10.60 5.25 38.86
C TYR A 183 -9.50 5.46 37.83
N VAL A 184 -9.55 4.81 36.67
CA VAL A 184 -8.47 4.91 35.66
C VAL A 184 -8.66 6.10 34.75
N VAL A 185 -9.89 6.41 34.33
CA VAL A 185 -10.17 7.53 33.43
C VAL A 185 -9.79 8.86 34.06
N PRO A 186 -10.22 9.23 35.29
CA PRO A 186 -9.80 10.46 35.93
C PRO A 186 -8.27 10.55 36.09
N ALA A 187 -7.61 9.42 36.40
CA ALA A 187 -6.16 9.35 36.49
C ALA A 187 -5.47 9.65 35.15
N ARG A 188 -5.95 9.07 34.06
CA ARG A 188 -5.43 9.35 32.70
C ARG A 188 -5.66 10.81 32.30
N GLN A 189 -6.80 11.38 32.66
CA GLN A 189 -7.12 12.77 32.38
C GLN A 189 -6.20 13.73 33.17
N ALA A 190 -5.97 13.45 34.44
CA ALA A 190 -5.07 14.22 35.28
C ALA A 190 -3.61 14.13 34.82
N ALA A 191 -3.18 12.94 34.37
CA ALA A 191 -1.84 12.72 33.87
C ALA A 191 -1.54 13.42 32.54
N ASN A 192 -2.58 13.61 31.68
CA ASN A 192 -2.41 14.20 30.36
C ASN A 192 -3.51 15.25 30.04
N PRO A 193 -3.44 16.45 30.65
CA PRO A 193 -4.44 17.51 30.39
C PRO A 193 -4.44 17.99 28.92
N LYS A 194 -3.35 17.83 28.19
CA LYS A 194 -3.30 18.15 26.76
C LYS A 194 -4.15 17.18 25.93
N ALA A 195 -4.14 15.89 26.29
CA ALA A 195 -5.02 14.92 25.64
C ALA A 195 -6.49 15.23 25.92
N VAL A 196 -6.83 15.60 27.14
CA VAL A 196 -8.20 16.05 27.49
C VAL A 196 -8.61 17.22 26.61
N GLN A 197 -7.76 18.24 26.48
CA GLN A 197 -8.05 19.39 25.62
C GLN A 197 -8.23 18.99 24.15
N ALA A 198 -7.41 18.04 23.65
CA ALA A 198 -7.48 17.54 22.29
C ALA A 198 -8.81 16.78 22.03
N TYR A 199 -9.26 15.96 22.97
CA TYR A 199 -10.57 15.30 22.88
C TYR A 199 -11.73 16.31 22.89
N LYS A 200 -11.69 17.31 23.78
CA LYS A 200 -12.70 18.37 23.84
C LYS A 200 -12.78 19.18 22.55
N GLU A 201 -11.65 19.46 21.94
CA GLU A 201 -11.59 20.15 20.65
C GLU A 201 -12.31 19.35 19.55
N VAL A 202 -12.06 18.02 19.47
CA VAL A 202 -12.75 17.15 18.52
C VAL A 202 -14.25 17.06 18.81
N TYR A 203 -14.61 16.92 20.08
CA TYR A 203 -16.00 16.80 20.50
C TYR A 203 -16.81 18.08 20.22
N ALA A 204 -16.25 19.25 20.49
CA ALA A 204 -16.90 20.54 20.29
C ALA A 204 -17.14 20.88 18.81
N HIS A 205 -16.29 20.40 17.90
CA HIS A 205 -16.35 20.74 16.47
C HIS A 205 -17.11 19.72 15.62
N GLN A 206 -18.08 19.04 16.17
CA GLN A 206 -18.89 18.06 15.45
C GLN A 206 -19.81 18.74 14.43
N GLY A 207 -19.78 18.27 13.18
CA GLY A 207 -20.71 18.70 12.13
C GLY A 207 -20.57 20.16 11.70
N GLU A 208 -19.59 20.91 12.23
CA GLU A 208 -19.31 22.26 11.79
C GLU A 208 -18.72 22.24 10.37
N ALA A 209 -19.27 23.06 9.48
CA ALA A 209 -18.68 23.28 8.19
C ALA A 209 -17.30 23.91 8.40
N GLY A 210 -16.22 23.21 8.06
CA GLY A 210 -14.84 23.66 8.28
C GLY A 210 -14.44 24.92 7.52
N SER A 211 -15.31 25.43 6.65
CA SER A 211 -15.11 26.67 5.92
C SER A 211 -16.44 27.28 5.50
N GLU A 212 -16.53 28.60 5.59
CA GLU A 212 -17.66 29.36 5.03
C GLU A 212 -17.61 29.46 3.50
N SER A 213 -16.52 29.05 2.85
CA SER A 213 -16.39 29.15 1.40
C SER A 213 -17.41 28.24 0.70
N TRP A 214 -18.03 28.76 -0.35
CA TRP A 214 -18.95 28.01 -1.20
C TRP A 214 -18.31 26.75 -1.76
N PHE A 215 -17.02 26.83 -2.14
CA PHE A 215 -16.26 25.71 -2.69
C PHE A 215 -16.09 24.57 -1.66
N ALA A 216 -15.73 24.91 -0.43
CA ALA A 216 -15.56 23.92 0.63
C ALA A 216 -16.88 23.18 0.93
N ARG A 217 -17.99 23.89 1.01
CA ARG A 217 -19.30 23.29 1.29
C ARG A 217 -19.83 22.44 0.15
N ASN A 218 -19.77 22.94 -1.09
CA ASN A 218 -20.49 22.32 -2.22
C ASN A 218 -19.61 21.34 -3.01
N ILE A 219 -18.31 21.56 -3.08
CA ILE A 219 -17.38 20.71 -3.84
C ILE A 219 -16.64 19.74 -2.94
N LEU A 220 -16.05 20.22 -1.83
CA LEU A 220 -15.26 19.40 -0.93
C LEU A 220 -16.09 18.73 0.18
N ARG A 221 -17.39 19.05 0.28
CA ARG A 221 -18.30 18.50 1.31
C ARG A 221 -17.75 18.66 2.73
N GLY A 222 -17.29 19.84 3.08
CA GLY A 222 -16.89 20.18 4.44
C GLY A 222 -18.07 20.02 5.42
N GLY A 223 -17.77 19.64 6.66
CA GLY A 223 -18.79 19.49 7.71
C GLY A 223 -19.65 18.23 7.61
N ARG A 224 -19.25 17.22 6.82
CA ARG A 224 -19.96 15.94 6.80
C ARG A 224 -19.73 15.15 8.10
N ASP A 225 -20.75 14.38 8.52
CA ASP A 225 -20.64 13.49 9.66
C ASP A 225 -19.54 12.43 9.44
N PRO A 226 -18.80 12.05 10.51
CA PRO A 226 -17.83 10.95 10.44
C PRO A 226 -18.53 9.62 10.19
N GLN A 227 -17.78 8.65 9.66
CA GLN A 227 -18.28 7.31 9.35
C GLN A 227 -17.42 6.25 10.04
N THR A 228 -18.07 5.22 10.58
CA THR A 228 -17.40 4.02 11.06
C THR A 228 -16.67 3.29 9.92
N PRO A 229 -15.74 2.37 10.19
CA PRO A 229 -15.12 1.54 9.16
C PRO A 229 -16.14 0.74 8.32
N ASP A 230 -17.30 0.40 8.88
CA ASP A 230 -18.39 -0.27 8.16
C ASP A 230 -19.26 0.68 7.32
N GLY A 231 -18.99 1.98 7.34
CA GLY A 231 -19.63 2.99 6.51
C GLY A 231 -20.87 3.63 7.12
N GLU A 232 -21.19 3.35 8.38
CA GLU A 232 -22.30 3.97 9.10
C GLU A 232 -21.93 5.39 9.53
N SER A 233 -22.72 6.38 9.12
CA SER A 233 -22.55 7.77 9.58
C SER A 233 -23.05 7.91 11.00
N PHE A 234 -22.31 8.65 11.82
CA PHE A 234 -22.70 8.90 13.22
C PHE A 234 -22.43 10.35 13.63
N LYS A 235 -23.14 10.78 14.68
CA LYS A 235 -22.83 12.02 15.40
C LYS A 235 -22.29 11.67 16.78
N LEU A 236 -21.18 12.30 17.15
CA LEU A 236 -20.57 12.05 18.46
C LEU A 236 -21.55 12.33 19.61
N SER A 237 -22.36 13.41 19.54
CA SER A 237 -23.36 13.75 20.54
C SER A 237 -24.48 12.72 20.69
N GLU A 238 -24.77 11.92 19.65
CA GLU A 238 -25.75 10.83 19.73
C GLU A 238 -25.11 9.55 20.28
N LYS A 239 -23.86 9.24 19.90
CA LYS A 239 -23.11 8.08 20.39
C LYS A 239 -22.61 8.30 21.83
N TYR A 240 -22.12 9.50 22.12
CA TYR A 240 -21.62 9.92 23.42
C TYR A 240 -22.39 11.17 23.89
N PRO A 241 -23.56 11.00 24.52
CA PRO A 241 -24.33 12.13 25.05
C PRO A 241 -23.57 12.94 26.11
N GLU A 242 -22.70 12.27 26.86
CA GLU A 242 -21.80 12.86 27.83
C GLU A 242 -20.38 12.92 27.29
N GLU A 243 -19.80 14.13 27.27
CA GLU A 243 -18.41 14.35 26.81
C GLU A 243 -17.40 13.47 27.58
N SER A 244 -17.62 13.25 28.88
CA SER A 244 -16.77 12.43 29.74
C SER A 244 -16.56 11.01 29.21
N ARG A 245 -17.60 10.43 28.59
CA ARG A 245 -17.53 9.08 27.97
C ARG A 245 -16.65 9.07 26.73
N PHE A 246 -16.74 10.09 25.89
CA PHE A 246 -15.84 10.23 24.74
C PHE A 246 -14.37 10.40 25.16
N LEU A 247 -14.14 11.17 26.24
CA LEU A 247 -12.81 11.36 26.82
C LEU A 247 -12.20 10.07 27.40
N ALA A 248 -12.99 9.03 27.63
CA ALA A 248 -12.55 7.74 28.16
C ALA A 248 -12.06 6.77 27.07
N GLU A 249 -12.34 7.06 25.80
CA GLU A 249 -11.98 6.17 24.68
C GLU A 249 -10.49 6.31 24.28
N PHE A 250 -9.66 5.47 24.88
CA PHE A 250 -8.22 5.42 24.59
C PHE A 250 -7.89 4.34 23.53
N ALA A 251 -6.83 4.55 22.73
CA ALA A 251 -6.48 3.67 21.62
C ALA A 251 -6.09 2.26 22.08
N GLN A 252 -5.37 2.15 23.20
CA GLN A 252 -4.91 0.88 23.75
C GLN A 252 -5.45 0.73 25.16
N ILE A 253 -6.19 -0.35 25.36
CA ILE A 253 -6.87 -0.67 26.63
C ILE A 253 -6.71 -2.15 27.00
N ASN A 254 -6.92 -2.46 28.25
CA ASN A 254 -7.11 -3.84 28.70
C ASN A 254 -8.55 -4.26 28.43
N ILE A 255 -8.71 -5.43 27.83
CA ILE A 255 -10.01 -6.07 27.59
C ILE A 255 -10.01 -7.41 28.31
N GLU A 256 -11.04 -7.66 29.11
CA GLU A 256 -11.27 -8.94 29.76
C GLU A 256 -12.13 -9.83 28.85
N ASP A 257 -11.66 -11.06 28.60
CA ASP A 257 -12.39 -12.05 27.82
C ASP A 257 -13.37 -12.87 28.69
N GLU A 258 -14.18 -13.71 28.05
CA GLU A 258 -15.17 -14.58 28.68
C GLU A 258 -14.59 -15.58 29.71
N PHE A 259 -13.26 -15.72 29.77
CA PHE A 259 -12.55 -16.59 30.71
C PHE A 259 -11.84 -15.80 31.81
N GLY A 260 -12.04 -14.49 31.91
CA GLY A 260 -11.38 -13.63 32.88
C GLY A 260 -9.92 -13.29 32.52
N ASN A 261 -9.47 -13.58 31.29
CA ASN A 261 -8.11 -13.22 30.86
C ASN A 261 -8.09 -11.78 30.37
N ILE A 262 -7.16 -11.01 30.90
CA ILE A 262 -6.95 -9.62 30.50
C ILE A 262 -5.94 -9.57 29.38
N LYS A 263 -6.32 -8.94 28.26
CA LYS A 263 -5.48 -8.73 27.07
C LYS A 263 -5.40 -7.26 26.75
N PHE A 264 -4.17 -6.77 26.54
CA PHE A 264 -3.93 -5.43 26.05
C PHE A 264 -4.18 -5.40 24.54
N LYS A 265 -5.17 -4.63 24.11
CA LYS A 265 -5.64 -4.57 22.72
C LYS A 265 -6.02 -3.16 22.31
N THR A 266 -6.14 -2.96 21.01
CA THR A 266 -6.77 -1.76 20.45
C THR A 266 -8.24 -1.70 20.84
N ASN A 267 -8.68 -0.53 21.28
CA ASN A 267 -10.05 -0.25 21.65
C ASN A 267 -10.93 -0.18 20.38
N PRO A 268 -11.96 -1.04 20.23
CA PRO A 268 -12.87 -0.97 19.10
C PRO A 268 -13.55 0.41 18.96
N ASP A 269 -14.07 0.97 20.05
CA ASP A 269 -14.74 2.27 20.01
C ASP A 269 -13.80 3.42 19.63
N TYR A 270 -12.52 3.32 19.98
CA TYR A 270 -11.52 4.27 19.49
C TYR A 270 -11.37 4.20 17.97
N THR A 271 -11.28 2.99 17.42
CA THR A 271 -11.16 2.77 15.97
C THR A 271 -12.41 3.22 15.22
N ASP A 272 -13.59 2.93 15.78
CA ASP A 272 -14.87 3.13 15.12
C ASP A 272 -15.37 4.58 15.24
N TYR A 273 -15.06 5.27 16.33
CA TYR A 273 -15.62 6.59 16.60
C TYR A 273 -14.58 7.69 16.77
N VAL A 274 -13.53 7.47 17.58
CA VAL A 274 -12.54 8.53 17.84
C VAL A 274 -11.71 8.85 16.60
N VAL A 275 -11.24 7.84 15.92
CA VAL A 275 -10.38 8.03 14.73
C VAL A 275 -11.14 8.70 13.58
N PRO A 276 -12.36 8.28 13.20
CA PRO A 276 -13.15 8.98 12.19
C PRO A 276 -13.53 10.40 12.58
N ALA A 277 -13.88 10.62 13.86
CA ALA A 277 -14.18 11.97 14.35
C ALA A 277 -12.96 12.90 14.23
N ARG A 278 -11.76 12.43 14.59
CA ARG A 278 -10.50 13.17 14.39
C ARG A 278 -10.24 13.46 12.92
N GLN A 279 -10.51 12.52 12.02
CA GLN A 279 -10.35 12.74 10.59
C GLN A 279 -11.31 13.80 10.06
N ALA A 280 -12.56 13.76 10.47
CA ALA A 280 -13.54 14.77 10.09
C ALA A 280 -13.13 16.17 10.58
N TYR A 281 -12.66 16.27 11.82
CA TYR A 281 -12.09 17.50 12.38
C TYR A 281 -10.90 18.00 11.57
N VAL A 282 -9.94 17.13 11.29
CA VAL A 282 -8.74 17.47 10.51
C VAL A 282 -9.11 17.90 9.08
N TRP A 283 -10.11 17.25 8.46
CA TRP A 283 -10.61 17.64 7.14
C TRP A 283 -11.17 19.06 7.15
N ASN A 284 -11.97 19.40 8.14
CA ASN A 284 -12.55 20.74 8.29
C ASN A 284 -11.46 21.81 8.42
N ILE A 285 -10.40 21.56 9.19
CA ILE A 285 -9.24 22.47 9.29
C ILE A 285 -8.50 22.55 7.96
N THR A 286 -8.30 21.41 7.28
CA THR A 286 -7.55 21.36 6.02
C THR A 286 -8.25 22.17 4.92
N ILE A 287 -9.58 22.07 4.79
CA ILE A 287 -10.32 22.84 3.79
C ILE A 287 -10.50 24.32 4.18
N ALA A 288 -10.49 24.65 5.47
CA ALA A 288 -10.49 26.03 5.93
C ALA A 288 -9.17 26.76 5.55
N ASN A 289 -8.04 26.04 5.60
CA ASN A 289 -6.72 26.55 5.19
C ASN A 289 -5.97 25.53 4.31
N PRO A 290 -6.29 25.45 3.01
CA PRO A 290 -5.80 24.41 2.13
C PRO A 290 -4.34 24.59 1.67
N LEU A 291 -3.64 25.64 2.10
CA LEU A 291 -2.30 25.99 1.61
C LEU A 291 -1.30 24.83 1.78
N VAL A 292 -1.29 24.19 2.96
CA VAL A 292 -0.35 23.08 3.25
C VAL A 292 -0.69 21.86 2.39
N LEU A 293 -1.96 21.57 2.16
CA LEU A 293 -2.40 20.50 1.26
C LEU A 293 -1.98 20.76 -0.19
N ILE A 294 -2.21 22.00 -0.67
CA ILE A 294 -1.80 22.38 -2.03
C ILE A 294 -0.28 22.25 -2.17
N LEU A 295 0.49 22.70 -1.18
CA LEU A 295 1.94 22.56 -1.16
C LEU A 295 2.36 21.08 -1.15
N PHE A 296 1.67 20.22 -0.35
CA PHE A 296 1.91 18.79 -0.31
C PHE A 296 1.73 18.15 -1.69
N ILE A 297 0.61 18.45 -2.36
CA ILE A 297 0.31 17.94 -3.71
C ILE A 297 1.33 18.46 -4.73
N ALA A 298 1.70 19.74 -4.67
CA ALA A 298 2.71 20.31 -5.58
C ALA A 298 4.08 19.65 -5.42
N VAL A 299 4.54 19.44 -4.18
CA VAL A 299 5.80 18.74 -3.90
C VAL A 299 5.69 17.26 -4.32
N LEU A 300 4.55 16.63 -4.08
CA LEU A 300 4.30 15.25 -4.51
C LEU A 300 4.43 15.11 -6.04
N LEU A 301 3.88 16.06 -6.81
CA LEU A 301 4.04 16.08 -8.27
C LEU A 301 5.51 16.18 -8.68
N VAL A 302 6.33 16.99 -7.98
CA VAL A 302 7.78 17.07 -8.25
C VAL A 302 8.46 15.74 -7.95
N VAL A 303 8.08 15.05 -6.87
CA VAL A 303 8.57 13.69 -6.57
C VAL A 303 8.24 12.74 -7.72
N LEU A 304 6.99 12.71 -8.18
CA LEU A 304 6.54 11.82 -9.25
C LEU A 304 7.23 12.12 -10.60
N ILE A 305 7.46 13.41 -10.91
CA ILE A 305 8.24 13.80 -12.08
C ILE A 305 9.69 13.31 -11.96
N GLY A 306 10.34 13.51 -10.81
CA GLY A 306 11.69 13.00 -10.55
C GLY A 306 11.78 11.48 -10.74
N MET A 307 10.77 10.74 -10.25
CA MET A 307 10.65 9.30 -10.45
C MET A 307 10.47 8.93 -11.92
N ALA A 308 9.67 9.67 -12.68
CA ALA A 308 9.47 9.42 -14.11
C ALA A 308 10.76 9.67 -14.93
N VAL A 309 11.55 10.69 -14.56
CA VAL A 309 12.85 11.01 -15.21
C VAL A 309 13.79 9.81 -15.14
N PHE A 310 13.86 9.12 -13.99
CA PHE A 310 14.84 8.04 -13.85
C PHE A 310 14.27 6.63 -14.15
N ARG A 311 12.98 6.38 -13.91
CA ARG A 311 12.38 5.03 -14.02
C ARG A 311 12.53 4.43 -15.42
N SER A 312 12.16 5.17 -16.47
CA SER A 312 12.24 4.68 -17.84
C SER A 312 13.69 4.40 -18.28
N PRO A 313 14.68 5.31 -18.08
CA PRO A 313 16.09 5.02 -18.35
C PRO A 313 16.65 3.86 -17.51
N ALA A 314 16.27 3.72 -16.25
CA ALA A 314 16.72 2.63 -15.40
C ALA A 314 16.26 1.26 -15.91
N VAL A 315 15.00 1.17 -16.36
CA VAL A 315 14.46 -0.07 -16.98
C VAL A 315 15.18 -0.38 -18.29
N ALA A 316 15.44 0.63 -19.12
CA ALA A 316 16.13 0.46 -20.40
C ALA A 316 17.64 0.11 -20.26
N LEU A 317 18.26 0.38 -19.13
CA LEU A 317 19.67 0.11 -18.91
C LEU A 317 20.02 -1.38 -19.00
N MET A 318 19.15 -2.27 -18.49
CA MET A 318 19.43 -3.71 -18.51
C MET A 318 19.57 -4.27 -19.93
N PRO A 319 18.62 -4.06 -20.85
CA PRO A 319 18.78 -4.51 -22.23
C PRO A 319 19.95 -3.82 -22.96
N ASP A 320 20.33 -2.59 -22.59
CA ASP A 320 21.45 -1.87 -23.20
C ASP A 320 22.82 -2.49 -22.84
N VAL A 321 22.93 -3.22 -21.72
CA VAL A 321 24.19 -3.84 -21.25
C VAL A 321 24.18 -5.37 -21.27
N THR A 322 23.11 -5.98 -21.78
CA THR A 322 22.93 -7.45 -21.79
C THR A 322 22.57 -7.94 -23.18
N ILE A 323 23.30 -8.93 -23.68
CA ILE A 323 23.04 -9.57 -24.99
C ILE A 323 21.65 -10.22 -25.01
N LYS A 324 20.97 -10.15 -26.16
CA LYS A 324 19.57 -10.53 -26.36
C LYS A 324 19.21 -11.91 -25.76
N PRO A 325 19.95 -13.01 -25.96
CA PRO A 325 19.60 -14.33 -25.40
C PRO A 325 19.70 -14.43 -23.88
N LEU A 326 20.35 -13.49 -23.18
CA LEU A 326 20.52 -13.50 -21.74
C LEU A 326 19.62 -12.47 -21.03
N ARG A 327 18.86 -11.66 -21.78
CA ARG A 327 17.99 -10.60 -21.22
C ARG A 327 16.93 -11.16 -20.26
N SER A 328 16.35 -12.31 -20.56
CA SER A 328 15.36 -12.95 -19.69
C SER A 328 15.95 -13.33 -18.32
N LYS A 329 17.13 -13.96 -18.31
CA LYS A 329 17.86 -14.30 -17.06
C LYS A 329 18.27 -13.03 -16.27
N ALA A 330 18.71 -11.99 -16.97
CA ALA A 330 19.06 -10.72 -16.37
C ALA A 330 17.82 -10.03 -15.75
N ASN A 331 16.68 -10.06 -16.44
CA ASN A 331 15.42 -9.49 -15.97
C ASN A 331 14.95 -10.14 -14.65
N ALA A 332 15.09 -11.45 -14.52
CA ALA A 332 14.76 -12.14 -13.27
C ALA A 332 15.59 -11.62 -12.08
N ILE A 333 16.89 -11.38 -12.28
CA ILE A 333 17.79 -10.88 -11.23
C ILE A 333 17.45 -9.43 -10.85
N ILE A 334 17.21 -8.56 -11.84
CA ILE A 334 16.88 -7.16 -11.53
C ILE A 334 15.51 -7.04 -10.84
N ASN A 335 14.54 -7.88 -11.19
CA ASN A 335 13.26 -7.94 -10.49
C ASN A 335 13.43 -8.44 -9.05
N LEU A 336 14.30 -9.41 -8.81
CA LEU A 336 14.65 -9.84 -7.46
C LEU A 336 15.26 -8.69 -6.64
N MET A 337 16.18 -7.91 -7.24
CA MET A 337 16.75 -6.72 -6.61
C MET A 337 15.67 -5.66 -6.32
N GLY A 338 14.72 -5.46 -7.24
CA GLY A 338 13.57 -4.58 -7.01
C GLY A 338 12.73 -5.04 -5.82
N SER A 339 12.39 -6.32 -5.76
CA SER A 339 11.64 -6.90 -4.63
C SER A 339 12.39 -6.74 -3.31
N ALA A 340 13.72 -6.88 -3.30
CA ALA A 340 14.53 -6.62 -2.11
C ALA A 340 14.43 -5.16 -1.65
N GLY A 341 14.34 -4.19 -2.58
CA GLY A 341 14.10 -2.78 -2.28
C GLY A 341 12.73 -2.56 -1.62
N GLY A 342 11.68 -3.16 -2.16
CA GLY A 342 10.34 -3.10 -1.58
C GLY A 342 10.27 -3.69 -0.17
N VAL A 343 10.86 -4.88 0.03
CA VAL A 343 10.96 -5.52 1.36
C VAL A 343 11.74 -4.64 2.33
N CYS A 344 12.84 -4.00 1.90
CA CYS A 344 13.61 -3.08 2.73
C CYS A 344 12.73 -1.93 3.26
N ALA A 345 11.89 -1.31 2.41
CA ALA A 345 10.98 -0.25 2.82
C ALA A 345 9.93 -0.75 3.83
N LEU A 346 9.38 -1.96 3.64
CA LEU A 346 8.43 -2.56 4.59
C LEU A 346 9.09 -2.87 5.94
N VAL A 347 10.30 -3.41 5.94
CA VAL A 347 11.06 -3.68 7.17
C VAL A 347 11.30 -2.41 7.97
N LEU A 348 11.62 -1.29 7.31
CA LEU A 348 11.73 0.00 7.98
C LEU A 348 10.41 0.44 8.62
N GLY A 349 9.27 0.13 8.01
CA GLY A 349 7.93 0.43 8.54
C GLY A 349 7.46 -0.45 9.69
N MET A 350 8.16 -1.55 9.99
CA MET A 350 7.75 -2.50 11.04
C MET A 350 7.84 -1.91 12.45
N GLY A 351 7.09 -2.51 13.36
CA GLY A 351 6.89 -2.03 14.73
C GLY A 351 8.15 -1.83 15.58
N PHE A 352 9.25 -2.51 15.25
CA PHE A 352 10.52 -2.36 15.98
C PHE A 352 11.38 -1.17 15.50
N LEU A 353 11.06 -0.53 14.37
CA LEU A 353 11.77 0.65 13.86
C LEU A 353 10.90 1.90 13.90
N PHE A 354 9.93 2.02 12.99
CA PHE A 354 9.06 3.20 12.90
C PHE A 354 7.61 2.95 13.27
N ASN A 355 7.18 1.69 13.31
CA ASN A 355 5.82 1.28 13.66
C ASN A 355 4.72 2.04 12.91
N THR A 356 4.86 2.10 11.58
CA THR A 356 3.95 2.86 10.70
C THR A 356 2.54 2.28 10.62
N SER A 357 2.34 1.04 11.09
CA SER A 357 1.06 0.31 11.03
C SER A 357 0.18 0.51 12.27
N ALA A 358 0.74 0.88 13.43
CA ALA A 358 -0.04 1.01 14.66
C ALA A 358 -1.08 2.12 14.57
N ILE A 359 -2.29 1.84 15.06
CA ILE A 359 -3.38 2.83 15.08
C ILE A 359 -3.09 3.99 16.04
N SER A 360 -2.36 3.74 17.12
CA SER A 360 -1.86 4.76 18.02
C SER A 360 -0.94 5.78 17.33
N ASN A 361 -0.30 5.38 16.22
CA ASN A 361 0.63 6.19 15.45
C ASN A 361 -0.01 6.85 14.21
N THR A 362 -1.34 6.93 14.15
CA THR A 362 -2.09 7.56 13.05
C THR A 362 -1.59 8.98 12.73
N PHE A 363 -1.19 9.73 13.76
CA PHE A 363 -0.66 11.09 13.63
C PHE A 363 0.86 11.19 13.93
N MET A 364 1.60 10.09 13.80
CA MET A 364 3.05 10.14 13.97
C MET A 364 3.73 11.02 12.90
N SER A 365 4.91 11.58 13.23
CA SER A 365 5.76 12.21 12.23
C SER A 365 6.42 11.16 11.36
N TYR A 366 6.20 11.21 10.06
CA TYR A 366 6.89 10.34 9.09
C TYR A 366 8.28 10.84 8.71
N PHE A 367 8.76 11.94 9.30
CA PHE A 367 10.06 12.54 8.96
C PHE A 367 11.22 11.55 9.07
N GLY A 368 11.26 10.77 10.17
CA GLY A 368 12.29 9.74 10.38
C GLY A 368 12.20 8.61 9.36
N PHE A 369 10.99 8.13 9.08
CA PHE A 369 10.78 7.09 8.07
C PHE A 369 11.20 7.54 6.67
N PHE A 370 10.78 8.73 6.24
CA PHE A 370 11.21 9.30 4.95
C PHE A 370 12.73 9.50 4.91
N GLY A 371 13.34 9.97 6.01
CA GLY A 371 14.79 10.10 6.12
C GLY A 371 15.52 8.76 5.93
N ALA A 372 15.00 7.68 6.51
CA ALA A 372 15.56 6.33 6.34
C ALA A 372 15.44 5.84 4.89
N ILE A 373 14.28 6.01 4.23
CA ILE A 373 14.09 5.67 2.82
C ILE A 373 15.05 6.48 1.93
N ILE A 374 15.19 7.78 2.17
CA ILE A 374 16.14 8.65 1.46
C ILE A 374 17.58 8.14 1.63
N ALA A 375 17.98 7.77 2.83
CA ALA A 375 19.31 7.22 3.09
C ALA A 375 19.54 5.92 2.31
N VAL A 376 18.57 5.01 2.31
CA VAL A 376 18.62 3.76 1.53
C VAL A 376 18.73 4.07 0.03
N MET A 377 17.96 5.03 -0.49
CA MET A 377 18.02 5.44 -1.90
C MET A 377 19.40 6.03 -2.26
N LEU A 378 19.95 6.90 -1.42
CA LEU A 378 21.27 7.51 -1.65
C LEU A 378 22.41 6.49 -1.59
N ILE A 379 22.36 5.53 -0.65
CA ILE A 379 23.34 4.44 -0.55
C ILE A 379 23.27 3.58 -1.82
N ALA A 380 22.07 3.18 -2.25
CA ALA A 380 21.91 2.37 -3.45
C ALA A 380 22.36 3.12 -4.72
N LEU A 381 22.06 4.44 -4.82
CA LEU A 381 22.55 5.31 -5.89
C LEU A 381 24.08 5.39 -5.87
N LEU A 382 24.69 5.56 -4.71
CA LEU A 382 26.15 5.63 -4.57
C LEU A 382 26.80 4.32 -5.04
N ILE A 383 26.28 3.15 -4.60
CA ILE A 383 26.77 1.85 -5.07
C ILE A 383 26.63 1.75 -6.59
N PHE A 384 25.48 2.14 -7.14
CA PHE A 384 25.23 2.14 -8.58
C PHE A 384 26.27 3.02 -9.31
N MET A 385 26.46 4.26 -8.90
CA MET A 385 27.35 5.23 -9.55
C MET A 385 28.83 4.81 -9.50
N LEU A 386 29.28 4.20 -8.39
CA LEU A 386 30.66 3.75 -8.23
C LEU A 386 30.97 2.47 -9.01
N THR A 387 29.96 1.63 -9.26
CA THR A 387 30.17 0.27 -9.78
C THR A 387 29.72 0.07 -11.22
N VAL A 388 28.65 0.73 -11.66
CA VAL A 388 28.10 0.57 -13.01
C VAL A 388 28.89 1.43 -14.00
N LYS A 389 29.40 0.79 -15.03
CA LYS A 389 30.18 1.45 -16.12
C LYS A 389 29.41 1.28 -17.43
N GLU A 390 28.27 1.98 -17.55
CA GLU A 390 27.36 1.86 -18.70
C GLU A 390 28.08 1.93 -20.06
N PRO A 391 28.91 2.96 -20.39
CA PRO A 391 29.50 3.07 -21.72
C PRO A 391 30.35 1.87 -22.07
N LYS A 392 31.18 1.40 -21.10
CA LYS A 392 32.06 0.25 -21.30
C LYS A 392 31.24 -1.04 -21.50
N TRP A 393 30.20 -1.26 -20.67
CA TRP A 393 29.44 -2.49 -20.73
C TRP A 393 28.52 -2.54 -21.95
N ALA A 394 28.00 -1.40 -22.40
CA ALA A 394 27.22 -1.30 -23.63
C ALA A 394 28.11 -1.59 -24.87
N ALA A 395 29.32 -1.03 -24.93
CA ALA A 395 30.26 -1.32 -26.00
C ALA A 395 30.68 -2.81 -26.04
N GLU A 396 30.98 -3.40 -24.86
CA GLU A 396 31.29 -4.83 -24.77
C GLU A 396 30.09 -5.72 -25.19
N MET A 397 28.87 -5.31 -24.87
CA MET A 397 27.66 -6.01 -25.30
C MET A 397 27.49 -5.95 -26.82
N GLN A 398 27.65 -4.77 -27.41
CA GLN A 398 27.50 -4.58 -28.85
C GLN A 398 28.58 -5.38 -29.62
N GLN A 399 29.85 -5.34 -29.18
CA GLN A 399 30.92 -6.13 -29.79
C GLN A 399 30.61 -7.64 -29.74
N LYS A 400 30.15 -8.15 -28.58
CA LYS A 400 29.77 -9.56 -28.44
C LYS A 400 28.57 -9.95 -29.30
N SER A 401 27.59 -9.04 -29.46
CA SER A 401 26.44 -9.28 -30.34
C SER A 401 26.89 -9.45 -31.78
N ILE A 402 27.84 -8.63 -32.24
CA ILE A 402 28.44 -8.73 -33.59
C ILE A 402 29.25 -10.05 -33.74
N GLU A 403 30.12 -10.37 -32.77
CA GLU A 403 30.91 -11.60 -32.78
C GLU A 403 30.07 -12.89 -32.84
N LEU A 404 28.85 -12.84 -32.26
CA LEU A 404 27.95 -13.99 -32.21
C LEU A 404 26.93 -14.00 -33.36
N GLY A 405 27.01 -13.02 -34.29
CA GLY A 405 26.06 -12.92 -35.40
C GLY A 405 24.61 -12.69 -34.95
N ILE A 406 24.41 -12.15 -33.73
CA ILE A 406 23.09 -11.79 -33.21
C ILE A 406 22.78 -10.44 -33.85
N GLU A 407 22.06 -10.45 -34.98
CA GLU A 407 21.52 -9.24 -35.58
C GLU A 407 20.58 -8.58 -34.62
N GLU A 408 20.87 -7.34 -34.22
CA GLU A 408 19.82 -6.45 -33.74
C GLU A 408 18.95 -6.15 -34.97
N VAL A 409 17.77 -6.78 -35.02
CA VAL A 409 16.76 -6.40 -36.01
C VAL A 409 16.44 -4.93 -35.74
N ASP A 410 16.92 -4.06 -36.64
CA ASP A 410 16.55 -2.66 -36.62
C ASP A 410 15.03 -2.57 -36.64
N GLU A 411 14.46 -1.78 -35.72
CA GLU A 411 13.00 -1.56 -35.66
C GLU A 411 12.46 -0.98 -36.97
N ASN A 412 13.30 -0.54 -37.88
CA ASN A 412 12.95 0.00 -39.20
C ASN A 412 12.72 -1.06 -40.30
N ASP A 413 13.09 -2.34 -40.10
CA ASP A 413 12.86 -3.41 -41.10
C ASP A 413 11.43 -4.04 -41.01
N GLN A 414 10.51 -3.37 -40.30
CA GLN A 414 9.16 -3.86 -40.00
C GLN A 414 8.11 -3.58 -41.09
N LEU A 415 8.49 -3.32 -42.31
CA LEU A 415 7.55 -2.91 -43.38
C LEU A 415 7.08 -4.02 -44.32
N SER A 416 7.12 -5.30 -43.93
CA SER A 416 6.57 -6.35 -44.80
C SER A 416 5.69 -7.35 -44.05
N GLY A 417 4.38 -7.15 -44.14
CA GLY A 417 3.38 -8.18 -43.92
C GLY A 417 2.48 -8.04 -42.70
N THR A 418 1.59 -7.04 -42.67
CA THR A 418 0.42 -7.01 -41.77
C THR A 418 -0.52 -8.18 -42.07
N LYS A 419 -0.36 -9.28 -41.33
CA LYS A 419 -1.33 -10.37 -41.38
C LYS A 419 -2.49 -10.04 -40.44
N HIS A 420 -3.64 -9.65 -40.99
CA HIS A 420 -4.82 -9.34 -40.20
C HIS A 420 -5.23 -10.55 -39.32
N LEU A 421 -5.43 -10.27 -38.00
CA LEU A 421 -6.01 -11.22 -37.09
C LEU A 421 -7.39 -11.66 -37.56
N SER A 422 -7.70 -12.95 -37.45
CA SER A 422 -9.05 -13.48 -37.62
C SER A 422 -10.02 -12.88 -36.60
N LYS A 423 -11.32 -12.91 -36.88
CA LYS A 423 -12.34 -12.44 -35.92
C LYS A 423 -12.22 -13.11 -34.55
N GLY A 424 -11.87 -14.41 -34.50
CA GLY A 424 -11.68 -15.17 -33.27
C GLY A 424 -10.43 -14.74 -32.48
N GLU A 425 -9.32 -14.47 -33.18
CA GLU A 425 -8.08 -13.96 -32.53
C GLU A 425 -8.29 -12.55 -31.98
N LYS A 426 -8.99 -11.66 -32.71
CA LYS A 426 -9.36 -10.33 -32.23
C LYS A 426 -10.22 -10.37 -30.97
N LEU A 427 -11.21 -11.27 -30.94
CA LEU A 427 -12.05 -11.47 -29.76
C LEU A 427 -11.24 -12.01 -28.59
N SER A 428 -10.32 -12.96 -28.82
CA SER A 428 -9.43 -13.48 -27.77
C SER A 428 -8.51 -12.39 -27.23
N LEU A 429 -7.93 -11.55 -28.08
CA LEU A 429 -7.13 -10.41 -27.64
C LEU A 429 -7.93 -9.44 -26.77
N LEU A 430 -9.15 -9.07 -27.21
CA LEU A 430 -10.02 -8.18 -26.43
C LEU A 430 -10.36 -8.80 -25.06
N LEU A 431 -10.69 -10.08 -25.01
CA LEU A 431 -10.99 -10.79 -23.76
C LEU A 431 -9.78 -10.89 -22.83
N ILE A 432 -8.57 -11.12 -23.38
CA ILE A 432 -7.34 -11.11 -22.57
C ILE A 432 -7.08 -9.71 -22.00
N LEU A 433 -7.16 -8.66 -22.82
CA LEU A 433 -6.97 -7.28 -22.36
C LEU A 433 -8.02 -6.87 -21.33
N ALA A 434 -9.28 -7.26 -21.50
CA ALA A 434 -10.34 -7.08 -20.52
C ALA A 434 -10.01 -7.81 -19.19
N SER A 435 -9.50 -9.05 -19.28
CA SER A 435 -9.05 -9.81 -18.12
C SER A 435 -7.89 -9.08 -17.41
N VAL A 436 -6.93 -8.55 -18.18
CA VAL A 436 -5.81 -7.75 -17.65
C VAL A 436 -6.35 -6.55 -16.85
N VAL A 437 -7.25 -5.76 -17.42
CA VAL A 437 -7.88 -4.64 -16.71
C VAL A 437 -8.51 -5.11 -15.40
N LEU A 438 -9.32 -6.16 -15.43
CA LEU A 438 -10.11 -6.63 -14.31
C LEU A 438 -9.24 -7.18 -13.16
N TRP A 439 -8.25 -8.04 -13.41
CA TRP A 439 -7.40 -8.51 -12.32
C TRP A 439 -6.45 -7.44 -11.78
N TYR A 440 -5.98 -6.49 -12.65
CA TYR A 440 -5.24 -5.34 -12.17
C TYR A 440 -6.11 -4.44 -11.31
N MET A 441 -7.40 -4.23 -11.65
CA MET A 441 -8.33 -3.48 -10.80
C MET A 441 -8.47 -4.15 -9.43
N GLY A 442 -8.67 -5.46 -9.37
CA GLY A 442 -8.78 -6.16 -8.09
C GLY A 442 -7.49 -6.11 -7.26
N TYR A 443 -6.35 -6.41 -7.87
CA TYR A 443 -5.07 -6.43 -7.17
C TYR A 443 -4.64 -5.03 -6.71
N ASN A 444 -4.74 -4.01 -7.58
CA ASN A 444 -4.33 -2.65 -7.23
C ASN A 444 -5.26 -1.98 -6.22
N ALA A 445 -6.53 -2.37 -6.14
CA ALA A 445 -7.40 -1.90 -5.07
C ALA A 445 -6.82 -2.30 -3.70
N VAL A 446 -6.41 -3.56 -3.57
CA VAL A 446 -5.81 -4.05 -2.32
C VAL A 446 -4.46 -3.38 -2.08
N THR A 447 -3.54 -3.37 -3.04
CA THR A 447 -2.19 -2.80 -2.82
C THR A 447 -2.21 -1.31 -2.47
N SER A 448 -3.11 -0.53 -3.09
CA SER A 448 -3.20 0.92 -2.86
C SER A 448 -3.94 1.32 -1.58
N LYS A 449 -4.78 0.46 -1.00
CA LYS A 449 -5.63 0.77 0.16
C LYS A 449 -5.35 -0.10 1.38
N TYR A 450 -4.57 -1.16 1.23
CA TYR A 450 -4.36 -2.13 2.29
C TYR A 450 -3.71 -1.55 3.54
N SER A 451 -2.80 -0.59 3.41
CA SER A 451 -2.16 0.04 4.57
C SER A 451 -3.19 0.75 5.48
N VAL A 452 -4.19 1.39 4.88
CA VAL A 452 -5.29 2.04 5.61
C VAL A 452 -6.27 0.99 6.14
N TYR A 453 -6.65 0.02 5.30
CA TYR A 453 -7.57 -1.07 5.67
C TYR A 453 -7.05 -1.89 6.85
N ALA A 454 -5.77 -2.26 6.84
CA ALA A 454 -5.15 -3.07 7.88
C ALA A 454 -5.18 -2.37 9.24
N GLY A 455 -4.98 -1.06 9.28
CA GLY A 455 -5.08 -0.29 10.52
C GLY A 455 -6.52 -0.05 10.99
N ARG A 456 -7.50 0.04 10.06
CA ARG A 456 -8.88 0.39 10.40
C ARG A 456 -9.79 -0.80 10.68
N VAL A 457 -9.60 -1.90 9.95
CA VAL A 457 -10.48 -3.07 9.99
C VAL A 457 -9.81 -4.26 10.67
N LEU A 458 -8.50 -4.44 10.44
CA LEU A 458 -7.81 -5.64 10.92
C LEU A 458 -7.03 -5.41 12.20
N ASP A 459 -6.64 -4.18 12.51
CA ASP A 459 -5.70 -3.84 13.59
C ASP A 459 -4.43 -4.72 13.54
N LYS A 460 -3.84 -4.81 12.33
CA LYS A 460 -2.68 -5.66 12.07
C LYS A 460 -1.56 -4.92 11.35
N ASP A 461 -0.33 -5.40 11.52
CA ASP A 461 0.85 -4.88 10.82
C ASP A 461 0.77 -5.24 9.32
N TYR A 462 0.43 -4.25 8.48
CA TYR A 462 0.40 -4.40 7.03
C TYR A 462 1.79 -4.70 6.44
N ASN A 463 2.88 -4.26 7.08
CA ASN A 463 4.23 -4.47 6.58
C ASN A 463 4.57 -5.96 6.54
N LEU A 464 4.28 -6.68 7.62
CA LEU A 464 4.54 -8.12 7.71
C LEU A 464 3.73 -8.90 6.67
N THR A 465 2.44 -8.62 6.54
CA THR A 465 1.58 -9.32 5.58
C THR A 465 2.01 -9.07 4.13
N LEU A 466 2.42 -7.85 3.79
CA LEU A 466 2.94 -7.52 2.46
C LEU A 466 4.31 -8.17 2.18
N ILE A 467 5.20 -8.26 3.18
CA ILE A 467 6.48 -9.00 3.05
C ILE A 467 6.20 -10.47 2.72
N ILE A 468 5.26 -11.08 3.45
CA ILE A 468 4.89 -12.49 3.23
C ILE A 468 4.33 -12.68 1.81
N ALA A 469 3.44 -11.78 1.35
CA ALA A 469 2.90 -11.85 -0.01
C ALA A 469 3.99 -11.72 -1.07
N GLN A 470 4.92 -10.77 -0.92
CA GLN A 470 6.03 -10.58 -1.85
C GLN A 470 7.00 -11.76 -1.85
N ALA A 471 7.35 -12.28 -0.67
CA ALA A 471 8.22 -13.46 -0.56
C ALA A 471 7.59 -14.69 -1.22
N ALA A 472 6.31 -14.94 -0.97
CA ALA A 472 5.56 -16.03 -1.59
C ALA A 472 5.50 -15.90 -3.11
N ALA A 473 5.27 -14.68 -3.63
CA ALA A 473 5.29 -14.41 -5.07
C ALA A 473 6.66 -14.72 -5.69
N ILE A 474 7.75 -14.22 -5.08
CA ILE A 474 9.13 -14.43 -5.57
C ILE A 474 9.48 -15.91 -5.64
N ILE A 475 9.22 -16.65 -4.55
CA ILE A 475 9.50 -18.09 -4.47
C ILE A 475 8.70 -18.86 -5.52
N SER A 476 7.49 -18.39 -5.82
CA SER A 476 6.57 -19.06 -6.72
C SER A 476 6.85 -18.83 -8.21
N TYR A 477 7.58 -17.76 -8.59
CA TYR A 477 7.80 -17.44 -10.00
C TYR A 477 8.41 -18.60 -10.80
N LEU A 478 9.46 -19.24 -10.27
CA LEU A 478 10.15 -20.33 -10.95
C LEU A 478 9.29 -21.62 -11.04
N PRO A 479 8.72 -22.15 -9.95
CA PRO A 479 7.83 -23.31 -10.03
C PRO A 479 6.63 -23.10 -10.95
N ILE A 480 6.04 -21.88 -10.92
CA ILE A 480 4.89 -21.54 -11.76
C ILE A 480 5.27 -21.50 -13.23
N GLY A 481 6.43 -20.90 -13.59
CA GLY A 481 6.95 -20.91 -14.95
C GLY A 481 7.11 -22.33 -15.50
N MET A 482 7.63 -23.26 -14.69
CA MET A 482 7.75 -24.68 -15.05
C MET A 482 6.39 -25.38 -15.15
N LEU A 483 5.45 -25.08 -14.26
CA LEU A 483 4.11 -25.66 -14.28
C LEU A 483 3.32 -25.18 -15.49
N SER A 484 3.35 -23.87 -15.77
CA SER A 484 2.61 -23.29 -16.90
C SER A 484 3.08 -23.81 -18.26
N SER A 485 4.38 -24.15 -18.38
CA SER A 485 4.90 -24.81 -19.57
C SER A 485 4.30 -26.20 -19.83
N LYS A 486 3.84 -26.90 -18.78
CA LYS A 486 3.23 -28.22 -18.88
C LYS A 486 1.72 -28.18 -19.11
N ILE A 487 1.01 -27.31 -18.36
CA ILE A 487 -0.47 -27.27 -18.37
C ILE A 487 -1.06 -26.27 -19.35
N GLY A 488 -0.22 -25.35 -19.89
CA GLY A 488 -0.63 -24.24 -20.74
C GLY A 488 -0.86 -22.95 -19.94
N ARG A 489 -0.59 -21.79 -20.56
CA ARG A 489 -0.65 -20.47 -19.92
C ARG A 489 -2.07 -20.09 -19.51
N ARG A 490 -3.06 -20.35 -20.36
CA ARG A 490 -4.47 -20.07 -20.08
C ARG A 490 -4.95 -20.79 -18.81
N LYS A 491 -4.65 -22.09 -18.67
CA LYS A 491 -5.03 -22.85 -17.47
C LYS A 491 -4.31 -22.35 -16.23
N ALA A 492 -3.02 -22.01 -16.35
CA ALA A 492 -2.25 -21.43 -15.26
C ALA A 492 -2.86 -20.10 -14.79
N ILE A 493 -3.20 -19.18 -15.70
CA ILE A 493 -3.87 -17.91 -15.37
C ILE A 493 -5.20 -18.16 -14.67
N LEU A 494 -6.05 -19.06 -15.18
CA LEU A 494 -7.33 -19.40 -14.55
C LEU A 494 -7.15 -19.92 -13.12
N ILE A 495 -6.16 -20.77 -12.87
CA ILE A 495 -5.80 -21.25 -11.52
C ILE A 495 -5.37 -20.05 -10.64
N GLY A 496 -4.48 -19.18 -11.14
CA GLY A 496 -4.03 -17.99 -10.42
C GLY A 496 -5.18 -17.04 -10.06
N VAL A 497 -6.11 -16.83 -11.00
CA VAL A 497 -7.31 -15.99 -10.79
C VAL A 497 -8.24 -16.60 -9.73
N VAL A 498 -8.45 -17.92 -9.75
CA VAL A 498 -9.26 -18.63 -8.73
C VAL A 498 -8.60 -18.50 -7.35
N ILE A 499 -7.30 -18.74 -7.25
CA ILE A 499 -6.56 -18.58 -5.98
C ILE A 499 -6.71 -17.15 -5.46
N LEU A 500 -6.49 -16.15 -6.32
CA LEU A 500 -6.56 -14.74 -5.93
C LEU A 500 -7.99 -14.33 -5.51
N ALA A 501 -9.02 -14.74 -6.26
CA ALA A 501 -10.41 -14.45 -5.94
C ALA A 501 -10.85 -15.12 -4.63
N ALA A 502 -10.52 -16.40 -4.44
CA ALA A 502 -10.83 -17.12 -3.20
C ALA A 502 -10.13 -16.51 -1.99
N THR A 503 -8.89 -16.09 -2.17
CA THR A 503 -8.10 -15.44 -1.11
C THR A 503 -8.68 -14.08 -0.72
N PHE A 504 -9.04 -13.25 -1.70
CA PHE A 504 -9.67 -11.95 -1.44
C PHE A 504 -11.05 -12.12 -0.81
N LEU A 505 -11.84 -13.08 -1.27
CA LEU A 505 -13.12 -13.40 -0.65
C LEU A 505 -12.93 -13.78 0.82
N ALA A 506 -12.02 -14.69 1.13
CA ALA A 506 -11.73 -15.09 2.50
C ALA A 506 -11.19 -13.93 3.36
N ALA A 507 -10.31 -13.09 2.80
CA ALA A 507 -9.78 -11.91 3.48
C ALA A 507 -10.89 -10.88 3.80
N GLY A 508 -11.95 -10.81 3.02
CA GLY A 508 -13.11 -9.94 3.27
C GLY A 508 -13.87 -10.26 4.57
N PHE A 509 -13.76 -11.50 5.06
CA PHE A 509 -14.36 -11.91 6.34
C PHE A 509 -13.43 -11.74 7.55
N MET A 510 -12.17 -11.33 7.33
CA MET A 510 -11.22 -11.11 8.44
C MET A 510 -11.54 -9.82 9.18
N ARG A 511 -11.36 -9.87 10.50
CA ARG A 511 -11.55 -8.75 11.44
C ARG A 511 -10.38 -8.69 12.42
N ALA A 512 -10.37 -7.70 13.30
CA ALA A 512 -9.32 -7.50 14.31
C ALA A 512 -9.04 -8.75 15.16
N ASP A 513 -10.07 -9.47 15.55
CA ASP A 513 -9.98 -10.72 16.33
C ASP A 513 -9.55 -11.96 15.54
N SER A 514 -9.46 -11.85 14.20
CA SER A 514 -9.07 -12.99 13.36
C SER A 514 -7.61 -13.40 13.60
N PRO A 515 -7.29 -14.71 13.55
CA PRO A 515 -5.92 -15.18 13.74
C PRO A 515 -4.93 -14.58 12.74
N VAL A 516 -3.84 -13.98 13.23
CA VAL A 516 -2.78 -13.38 12.39
C VAL A 516 -2.21 -14.41 11.41
N MET A 517 -2.05 -15.66 11.83
CA MET A 517 -1.52 -16.73 10.99
C MET A 517 -2.41 -16.99 9.77
N LEU A 518 -3.73 -16.92 9.93
CA LEU A 518 -4.68 -17.08 8.82
C LEU A 518 -4.54 -15.94 7.82
N MET A 519 -4.43 -14.70 8.29
CA MET A 519 -4.23 -13.55 7.42
C MET A 519 -2.90 -13.64 6.65
N ASN A 520 -1.82 -14.02 7.33
CA ASN A 520 -0.52 -14.24 6.68
C ASN A 520 -0.59 -15.34 5.61
N LEU A 521 -1.31 -16.43 5.86
CA LEU A 521 -1.54 -17.49 4.88
C LEU A 521 -2.33 -16.98 3.66
N LEU A 522 -3.38 -16.20 3.89
CA LEU A 522 -4.16 -15.61 2.80
C LEU A 522 -3.30 -14.68 1.94
N PHE A 523 -2.46 -13.84 2.54
CA PHE A 523 -1.57 -12.96 1.79
C PHE A 523 -0.47 -13.74 1.05
N ALA A 524 0.05 -14.82 1.60
CA ALA A 524 0.95 -15.73 0.87
C ALA A 524 0.27 -16.34 -0.35
N LEU A 525 -0.96 -16.81 -0.21
CA LEU A 525 -1.76 -17.34 -1.33
C LEU A 525 -2.08 -16.26 -2.37
N ALA A 526 -2.39 -15.03 -1.94
CA ALA A 526 -2.59 -13.89 -2.86
C ALA A 526 -1.31 -13.61 -3.67
N GLY A 527 -0.13 -13.65 -3.02
CA GLY A 527 1.16 -13.51 -3.69
C GLY A 527 1.39 -14.60 -4.73
N ILE A 528 1.10 -15.87 -4.42
CA ILE A 528 1.18 -17.00 -5.35
C ILE A 528 0.20 -16.82 -6.51
N GLY A 529 -1.06 -16.46 -6.23
CA GLY A 529 -2.08 -16.21 -7.25
C GLY A 529 -1.67 -15.10 -8.21
N TRP A 530 -1.17 -13.98 -7.68
CA TRP A 530 -0.66 -12.87 -8.46
C TRP A 530 0.55 -13.25 -9.31
N ALA A 531 1.53 -13.96 -8.74
CA ALA A 531 2.69 -14.46 -9.47
C ALA A 531 2.27 -15.37 -10.66
N THR A 532 1.28 -16.23 -10.43
CA THR A 532 0.75 -17.14 -11.44
C THR A 532 0.13 -16.40 -12.63
N ILE A 533 -0.61 -15.33 -12.34
CA ILE A 533 -1.19 -14.47 -13.38
C ILE A 533 -0.08 -13.74 -14.13
N ASN A 534 0.82 -13.08 -13.39
CA ASN A 534 1.79 -12.12 -13.95
C ASN A 534 2.82 -12.79 -14.87
N VAL A 535 3.32 -13.97 -14.49
CA VAL A 535 4.28 -14.76 -15.32
C VAL A 535 3.69 -15.12 -16.68
N ASN A 536 2.39 -15.38 -16.77
CA ASN A 536 1.76 -15.94 -17.95
C ASN A 536 1.01 -14.92 -18.81
N SER A 537 0.56 -13.79 -18.23
CA SER A 537 -0.35 -12.86 -18.90
C SER A 537 0.31 -12.09 -20.04
N PHE A 538 1.46 -11.50 -19.81
CA PHE A 538 2.19 -10.76 -20.84
C PHE A 538 2.63 -11.64 -22.02
N PRO A 539 3.28 -12.81 -21.82
CA PRO A 539 3.60 -13.70 -22.92
C PRO A 539 2.39 -14.15 -23.73
N MET A 540 1.23 -14.33 -23.08
CA MET A 540 0.01 -14.75 -23.78
C MET A 540 -0.53 -13.68 -24.75
N VAL A 541 -0.38 -12.40 -24.42
CA VAL A 541 -0.74 -11.28 -25.33
C VAL A 541 0.25 -11.21 -26.50
N VAL A 542 1.55 -11.29 -26.20
CA VAL A 542 2.60 -11.20 -27.22
C VAL A 542 2.53 -12.38 -28.21
N GLU A 543 2.10 -13.56 -27.78
CA GLU A 543 2.00 -14.74 -28.65
C GLU A 543 0.90 -14.62 -29.72
N LEU A 544 -0.09 -13.76 -29.51
CA LEU A 544 -1.06 -13.38 -30.56
C LEU A 544 -0.45 -12.46 -31.62
N SER A 545 0.69 -11.84 -31.34
CA SER A 545 1.43 -11.05 -32.33
C SER A 545 2.16 -11.95 -33.32
N LYS A 546 2.23 -11.53 -34.56
CA LYS A 546 2.98 -12.24 -35.60
C LYS A 546 4.15 -11.37 -36.08
N GLY A 547 5.37 -11.83 -35.85
CA GLY A 547 6.58 -11.22 -36.39
C GLY A 547 6.82 -9.79 -35.88
N SER A 548 6.65 -8.81 -36.76
CA SER A 548 6.98 -7.40 -36.54
C SER A 548 6.04 -6.63 -35.59
N GLU A 549 4.95 -7.20 -35.11
CA GLU A 549 3.94 -6.48 -34.29
C GLU A 549 4.09 -6.67 -32.77
N VAL A 550 5.14 -7.33 -32.28
CA VAL A 550 5.37 -7.59 -30.84
C VAL A 550 5.31 -6.30 -30.00
N GLY A 551 5.92 -5.21 -30.48
CA GLY A 551 5.89 -3.92 -29.79
C GLY A 551 4.48 -3.34 -29.64
N ARG A 552 3.64 -3.48 -30.67
CA ARG A 552 2.23 -3.02 -30.63
C ARG A 552 1.39 -3.77 -29.59
N TYR A 553 1.54 -5.10 -29.50
CA TYR A 553 0.81 -5.93 -28.54
C TYR A 553 1.33 -5.74 -27.11
N THR A 554 2.64 -5.52 -26.97
CA THR A 554 3.25 -5.06 -25.72
C THR A 554 2.63 -3.74 -25.27
N GLY A 555 2.47 -2.79 -26.19
CA GLY A 555 1.80 -1.52 -25.94
C GLY A 555 0.36 -1.70 -25.46
N TYR A 556 -0.42 -2.58 -26.09
CA TYR A 556 -1.79 -2.86 -25.66
C TYR A 556 -1.86 -3.44 -24.24
N TYR A 557 -0.95 -4.38 -23.88
CA TYR A 557 -0.90 -4.94 -22.53
C TYR A 557 -0.61 -3.86 -21.47
N TYR A 558 0.41 -3.04 -21.71
CA TYR A 558 0.77 -1.99 -20.75
C TYR A 558 -0.29 -0.89 -20.68
N ALA A 559 -0.89 -0.51 -21.81
CA ALA A 559 -1.99 0.47 -21.80
C ALA A 559 -3.19 -0.04 -20.99
N ALA A 560 -3.57 -1.31 -21.13
CA ALA A 560 -4.65 -1.92 -20.37
C ALA A 560 -4.33 -1.97 -18.86
N SER A 561 -3.12 -2.41 -18.49
CA SER A 561 -2.71 -2.48 -17.09
C SER A 561 -2.58 -1.09 -16.44
N MET A 562 -2.01 -0.10 -17.14
CA MET A 562 -1.87 1.27 -16.65
C MET A 562 -3.23 1.97 -16.51
N ALA A 563 -4.14 1.77 -17.45
CA ALA A 563 -5.50 2.30 -17.34
C ALA A 563 -6.22 1.75 -16.10
N ALA A 564 -6.09 0.44 -15.84
CA ALA A 564 -6.62 -0.17 -14.61
C ALA A 564 -5.99 0.45 -13.36
N GLN A 565 -4.66 0.60 -13.33
CA GLN A 565 -3.94 1.18 -12.19
C GLN A 565 -4.32 2.65 -11.93
N ALA A 566 -4.54 3.44 -12.97
CA ALA A 566 -4.97 4.83 -12.84
C ALA A 566 -6.39 4.97 -12.27
N VAL A 567 -7.32 4.10 -12.70
CA VAL A 567 -8.75 4.21 -12.31
C VAL A 567 -9.04 3.54 -10.97
N THR A 568 -8.31 2.49 -10.62
CA THR A 568 -8.60 1.65 -9.45
C THR A 568 -8.55 2.39 -8.11
N PRO A 569 -7.55 3.23 -7.78
CA PRO A 569 -7.51 3.91 -6.48
C PRO A 569 -8.72 4.83 -6.25
N PHE A 570 -9.22 5.46 -7.33
CA PHE A 570 -10.44 6.25 -7.29
C PHE A 570 -11.68 5.37 -7.06
N LEU A 571 -11.89 4.34 -7.87
CA LEU A 571 -13.07 3.47 -7.76
C LEU A 571 -13.11 2.73 -6.42
N SER A 572 -12.00 2.13 -6.00
CA SER A 572 -11.93 1.45 -4.70
C SER A 572 -12.18 2.41 -3.55
N GLY A 573 -11.66 3.65 -3.63
CA GLY A 573 -11.95 4.71 -2.68
C GLY A 573 -13.43 5.07 -2.64
N LEU A 574 -14.08 5.20 -3.79
CA LEU A 574 -15.52 5.49 -3.88
C LEU A 574 -16.38 4.41 -3.21
N PHE A 575 -16.04 3.12 -3.43
CA PHE A 575 -16.72 2.02 -2.77
C PHE A 575 -16.47 2.02 -1.25
N MET A 576 -15.25 2.29 -0.80
CA MET A 576 -14.92 2.37 0.62
C MET A 576 -15.63 3.54 1.31
N ASP A 577 -15.76 4.70 0.66
CA ASP A 577 -16.47 5.86 1.20
C ASP A 577 -18.00 5.68 1.19
N SER A 578 -18.55 4.84 0.29
CA SER A 578 -20.00 4.65 0.14
C SER A 578 -20.53 3.47 0.92
N LEU A 579 -19.75 2.38 1.04
CA LEU A 579 -20.16 1.09 1.61
C LEU A 579 -19.30 0.68 2.82
N GLY A 580 -18.38 1.55 3.25
CA GLY A 580 -17.43 1.26 4.31
C GLY A 580 -16.13 0.61 3.84
N PHE A 581 -15.13 0.60 4.73
CA PHE A 581 -13.80 0.03 4.44
C PHE A 581 -13.87 -1.47 4.12
N THR A 582 -14.81 -2.18 4.72
CA THR A 582 -15.04 -3.62 4.51
C THR A 582 -15.39 -3.97 3.07
N SER A 583 -15.81 -3.00 2.24
CA SER A 583 -16.09 -3.17 0.82
C SER A 583 -14.84 -3.42 -0.06
N LEU A 584 -13.61 -3.17 0.45
CA LEU A 584 -12.36 -3.30 -0.33
C LEU A 584 -12.15 -4.70 -0.91
N PHE A 585 -12.20 -5.73 -0.07
CA PHE A 585 -11.99 -7.10 -0.52
C PHE A 585 -13.16 -7.66 -1.35
N PRO A 586 -14.44 -7.41 -1.03
CA PRO A 586 -15.56 -7.71 -1.93
C PRO A 586 -15.40 -7.08 -3.32
N TYR A 587 -15.04 -5.79 -3.41
CA TYR A 587 -14.74 -5.12 -4.68
C TYR A 587 -13.63 -5.86 -5.45
N ALA A 588 -12.51 -6.13 -4.80
CA ALA A 588 -11.39 -6.82 -5.40
C ALA A 588 -11.78 -8.23 -5.88
N THR A 589 -12.56 -8.96 -5.06
CA THR A 589 -13.08 -10.30 -5.40
C THR A 589 -13.95 -10.27 -6.64
N VAL A 590 -14.88 -9.33 -6.74
CA VAL A 590 -15.78 -9.20 -7.91
C VAL A 590 -14.97 -8.90 -9.16
N CYS A 591 -14.02 -7.96 -9.11
CA CYS A 591 -13.16 -7.66 -10.25
C CYS A 591 -12.37 -8.88 -10.72
N VAL A 592 -11.75 -9.63 -9.79
CA VAL A 592 -10.98 -10.83 -10.13
C VAL A 592 -11.89 -11.98 -10.63
N ALA A 593 -13.08 -12.14 -10.06
CA ALA A 593 -14.06 -13.13 -10.53
C ALA A 593 -14.56 -12.81 -11.94
N LEU A 594 -14.78 -11.55 -12.28
CA LEU A 594 -15.10 -11.13 -13.65
C LEU A 594 -13.95 -11.40 -14.62
N ALA A 595 -12.69 -11.25 -14.15
CA ALA A 595 -11.51 -11.63 -14.94
C ALA A 595 -11.47 -13.14 -15.23
N PHE A 596 -11.94 -13.99 -14.31
CA PHE A 596 -12.10 -15.42 -14.58
C PHE A 596 -13.07 -15.66 -15.73
N ILE A 597 -14.23 -15.00 -15.73
CA ILE A 597 -15.25 -15.16 -16.77
C ILE A 597 -14.69 -14.76 -18.14
N THR A 598 -14.07 -13.57 -18.24
CA THR A 598 -13.49 -13.11 -19.51
C THR A 598 -12.38 -14.04 -20.00
N MET A 599 -11.48 -14.47 -19.10
CA MET A 599 -10.39 -15.38 -19.43
C MET A 599 -10.86 -16.80 -19.81
N PHE A 600 -11.98 -17.25 -19.24
CA PHE A 600 -12.57 -18.55 -19.56
C PHE A 600 -13.00 -18.67 -21.02
N PHE A 601 -13.45 -17.57 -21.64
CA PHE A 601 -13.85 -17.55 -23.05
C PHE A 601 -12.71 -17.35 -24.04
N VAL A 602 -11.48 -17.10 -23.58
CA VAL A 602 -10.30 -16.97 -24.45
C VAL A 602 -9.97 -18.32 -25.09
N ARG A 603 -9.77 -18.33 -26.41
CA ARG A 603 -9.48 -19.55 -27.19
C ARG A 603 -8.11 -19.55 -27.87
N HIS A 604 -7.48 -18.37 -28.04
CA HIS A 604 -6.22 -18.21 -28.76
C HIS A 604 -5.17 -17.58 -27.85
N GLY A 605 -3.89 -17.71 -28.18
CA GLY A 605 -2.76 -17.19 -27.39
C GLY A 605 -2.18 -18.17 -26.37
N ASP A 606 -2.61 -19.44 -26.38
CA ASP A 606 -2.11 -20.50 -25.49
C ASP A 606 -1.27 -21.52 -26.29
N ALA A 607 -0.13 -21.05 -26.83
CA ALA A 607 0.82 -21.99 -27.40
C ALA A 607 1.53 -22.74 -26.26
N LYS A 608 1.50 -24.05 -26.32
CA LYS A 608 2.25 -24.89 -25.37
C LYS A 608 3.73 -24.82 -25.75
N PRO A 609 4.61 -24.32 -24.87
CA PRO A 609 6.05 -24.46 -25.09
C PRO A 609 6.40 -25.94 -25.22
N ILE A 610 7.27 -26.28 -26.16
CA ILE A 610 7.80 -27.66 -26.29
C ILE A 610 8.52 -27.97 -24.97
N ALA A 611 8.09 -29.00 -24.27
CA ALA A 611 8.66 -29.40 -22.99
C ALA A 611 10.14 -29.79 -23.18
N LYS A 612 11.06 -28.93 -22.77
CA LYS A 612 12.49 -29.26 -22.71
C LYS A 612 12.71 -30.18 -21.51
N LYS A 613 13.50 -31.24 -21.66
CA LYS A 613 13.78 -32.22 -20.61
C LYS A 613 15.00 -31.82 -19.77
N GLY A 614 14.90 -31.96 -18.46
CA GLY A 614 16.01 -31.78 -17.51
C GLY A 614 16.46 -30.35 -17.30
N LEU A 615 17.79 -30.12 -17.23
CA LEU A 615 18.42 -28.79 -17.05
C LEU A 615 18.13 -27.79 -18.18
N GLU A 616 17.72 -28.27 -19.34
CA GLU A 616 17.25 -27.43 -20.46
C GLU A 616 15.89 -26.77 -20.17
N ALA A 617 15.12 -27.28 -19.20
CA ALA A 617 13.89 -26.63 -18.73
C ALA A 617 14.17 -25.36 -17.88
N LEU A 618 15.40 -25.19 -17.42
CA LEU A 618 15.91 -23.96 -16.79
C LEU A 618 16.40 -22.93 -17.82
N ASP A 619 16.63 -23.34 -19.05
CA ASP A 619 16.79 -22.45 -20.18
C ASP A 619 15.38 -22.03 -20.62
N ILE A 620 14.91 -20.93 -20.03
CA ILE A 620 13.76 -20.19 -20.54
C ILE A 620 14.27 -19.54 -21.83
N ASP A 621 14.13 -20.29 -22.93
CA ASP A 621 14.48 -19.80 -24.24
C ASP A 621 13.41 -18.89 -24.79
N ASP A 622 13.94 -17.80 -25.39
CA ASP A 622 13.44 -16.91 -26.43
C ASP A 622 12.23 -16.07 -26.12
#